data_581c8c7df84c1c334828bfa1273c3a26
#
_entry.id   581c8c7df84c1c334828bfa1273c3a26
#
_cell.length_a   1.000
_cell.length_b   1.000
_cell.length_c   1.000
_cell.angle_alpha   90.00
_cell.angle_beta   90.00
_cell.angle_gamma   90.00
#
_symmetry.space_group_name_H-M   'P 1'
#
loop_
_entity.id
_entity.type
_entity.pdbx_description
1 polymer ?
#
loop_
_entity_poly.entity_id
_entity_poly.type
_entity_poly.pdbx_seq_one_letter_code
_entity_poly.pdbx_strand_id
1 'polypeptide(L)'
;MKFKKFVKSLGADGILYVRENGDRWLSSGSIFMKVPEDIRTVTACDSASMLSLIENIINYDTFSQPCELVEAVMPVADGVIKDCVRIFATENGIDKTAICNDGYALIERGDIVEMFVDEKISALVIKRPVDLVDEKIVGVILRTEY
;
A
#
# COMPACT_ATOMS: atom_id res chain seq x y z
N MET A 1 -2.06 -9.41 -1.27
CA MET A 1 -2.92 -8.34 -1.84
C MET A 1 -3.62 -8.81 -3.12
N LYS A 2 -4.75 -8.27 -3.39
CA LYS A 2 -5.64 -8.66 -4.50
C LYS A 2 -5.27 -7.90 -5.78
N PHE A 3 -4.25 -8.36 -6.48
CA PHE A 3 -3.70 -7.67 -7.65
C PHE A 3 -4.72 -7.52 -8.80
N LYS A 4 -5.44 -8.58 -9.15
CA LYS A 4 -6.42 -8.52 -10.23
C LYS A 4 -7.54 -7.53 -9.97
N LYS A 5 -7.98 -7.44 -8.70
CA LYS A 5 -8.97 -6.46 -8.28
C LYS A 5 -8.43 -5.04 -8.43
N PHE A 6 -7.17 -4.84 -8.07
CA PHE A 6 -6.50 -3.53 -8.21
C PHE A 6 -6.42 -3.10 -9.68
N VAL A 7 -5.94 -3.97 -10.56
CA VAL A 7 -5.87 -3.69 -12.00
C VAL A 7 -7.25 -3.30 -12.54
N LYS A 8 -8.28 -4.04 -12.18
CA LYS A 8 -9.64 -3.75 -12.63
C LYS A 8 -10.14 -2.38 -12.16
N SER A 9 -9.81 -1.99 -10.92
CA SER A 9 -10.22 -0.71 -10.36
C SER A 9 -9.50 0.48 -11.02
N LEU A 10 -8.25 0.29 -11.45
CA LEU A 10 -7.47 1.34 -12.09
C LEU A 10 -7.90 1.62 -13.53
N GLY A 11 -8.32 0.61 -14.27
CA GLY A 11 -8.58 0.74 -15.69
C GLY A 11 -7.34 1.24 -16.44
N ALA A 12 -7.46 2.37 -17.15
CA ALA A 12 -6.36 2.99 -17.91
C ALA A 12 -5.54 3.99 -17.07
N ASP A 13 -5.91 4.26 -15.83
CA ASP A 13 -5.32 5.32 -15.01
C ASP A 13 -4.12 4.86 -14.17
N GLY A 14 -3.72 3.61 -14.29
CA GLY A 14 -2.59 3.07 -13.57
C GLY A 14 -1.25 3.62 -14.05
N ILE A 15 -0.29 3.73 -13.12
CA ILE A 15 1.07 4.14 -13.41
C ILE A 15 1.99 2.95 -13.13
N LEU A 16 2.78 2.58 -14.13
CA LEU A 16 3.72 1.45 -14.03
C LEU A 16 5.13 1.97 -13.74
N TYR A 17 5.77 1.38 -12.75
CA TYR A 17 7.17 1.62 -12.42
C TYR A 17 7.98 0.34 -12.60
N VAL A 18 9.18 0.47 -13.16
CA VAL A 18 10.12 -0.64 -13.28
C VAL A 18 11.38 -0.29 -12.50
N ARG A 19 11.70 -1.12 -11.50
CA ARG A 19 12.92 -0.96 -10.71
C ARG A 19 14.15 -1.48 -11.46
N GLU A 20 15.33 -1.07 -11.02
CA GLU A 20 16.59 -1.53 -11.62
C GLU A 20 16.74 -3.06 -11.61
N ASN A 21 16.22 -3.73 -10.59
CA ASN A 21 16.24 -5.19 -10.50
C ASN A 21 15.21 -5.89 -11.40
N GLY A 22 14.43 -5.13 -12.16
CA GLY A 22 13.40 -5.65 -13.05
C GLY A 22 12.02 -5.80 -12.42
N ASP A 23 11.87 -5.59 -11.13
CA ASP A 23 10.55 -5.63 -10.47
C ASP A 23 9.66 -4.52 -11.01
N ARG A 24 8.41 -4.88 -11.30
CA ARG A 24 7.40 -3.95 -11.78
C ARG A 24 6.40 -3.64 -10.67
N TRP A 25 6.04 -2.38 -10.55
CA TRP A 25 5.06 -1.90 -9.58
C TRP A 25 3.99 -1.08 -10.27
N LEU A 26 2.73 -1.37 -9.93
CA LEU A 26 1.58 -0.63 -10.45
C LEU A 26 1.03 0.28 -9.35
N SER A 27 0.67 1.51 -9.70
CA SER A 27 0.24 2.53 -8.75
C SER A 27 -1.01 3.27 -9.18
N SER A 28 -1.83 3.63 -8.20
CA SER A 28 -2.92 4.60 -8.35
C SER A 28 -2.51 6.01 -7.91
N GLY A 29 -1.27 6.19 -7.43
CA GLY A 29 -0.81 7.41 -6.78
C GLY A 29 -0.76 7.29 -5.25
N SER A 30 -1.64 6.52 -4.64
CA SER A 30 -1.68 6.29 -3.18
C SER A 30 -1.55 4.82 -2.81
N ILE A 31 -1.83 3.92 -3.74
CA ILE A 31 -1.71 2.48 -3.56
C ILE A 31 -0.68 1.97 -4.56
N PHE A 32 0.29 1.20 -4.07
CA PHE A 32 1.35 0.61 -4.89
C PHE A 32 1.31 -0.88 -4.70
N MET A 33 1.30 -1.63 -5.79
CA MET A 33 1.27 -3.08 -5.71
C MET A 33 2.27 -3.69 -6.67
N LYS A 34 3.09 -4.61 -6.16
CA LYS A 34 4.05 -5.33 -6.99
C LYS A 34 3.31 -6.21 -8.00
N VAL A 35 3.69 -6.09 -9.27
CA VAL A 35 3.11 -6.90 -10.33
C VAL A 35 3.66 -8.33 -10.20
N PRO A 36 2.79 -9.36 -10.11
CA PRO A 36 3.25 -10.74 -10.07
C PRO A 36 4.09 -11.11 -11.29
N GLU A 37 5.10 -11.94 -11.11
CA GLU A 37 6.04 -12.31 -12.19
C GLU A 37 5.38 -13.04 -13.36
N ASP A 38 4.29 -13.75 -13.10
CA ASP A 38 3.52 -14.47 -14.12
C ASP A 38 2.66 -13.55 -15.01
N ILE A 39 2.49 -12.29 -14.62
CA ILE A 39 1.72 -11.31 -15.39
C ILE A 39 2.68 -10.51 -16.26
N ARG A 40 2.57 -10.70 -17.57
CA ARG A 40 3.50 -10.12 -18.55
C ARG A 40 3.08 -8.77 -19.09
N THR A 41 1.78 -8.48 -19.11
CA THR A 41 1.24 -7.26 -19.72
C THR A 41 0.41 -6.49 -18.71
N VAL A 42 0.78 -5.24 -18.48
CA VAL A 42 0.02 -4.29 -17.66
C VAL A 42 -0.06 -2.99 -18.47
N THR A 43 -1.28 -2.51 -18.69
CA THR A 43 -1.50 -1.24 -19.38
C THR A 43 -1.39 -0.10 -18.37
N ALA A 44 -0.35 0.71 -18.51
CA ALA A 44 -0.10 1.85 -17.63
C ALA A 44 0.90 2.82 -18.26
N CYS A 45 0.95 4.05 -17.73
CA CYS A 45 1.95 5.06 -18.11
C CYS A 45 3.14 4.99 -17.15
N ASP A 46 4.34 5.19 -17.67
CA ASP A 46 5.54 5.30 -16.84
C ASP A 46 5.65 6.69 -16.22
N SER A 47 6.05 6.72 -14.94
CA SER A 47 6.39 7.96 -14.25
C SER A 47 7.55 7.73 -13.30
N ALA A 48 8.61 8.50 -13.43
CA ALA A 48 9.81 8.38 -12.61
C ALA A 48 9.70 9.05 -11.23
N SER A 49 8.79 10.02 -11.08
CA SER A 49 8.75 10.86 -9.86
C SER A 49 8.32 10.13 -8.60
N MET A 50 7.47 9.12 -8.71
CA MET A 50 7.00 8.35 -7.56
C MET A 50 7.85 7.10 -7.29
N LEU A 51 8.75 6.76 -8.19
CA LEU A 51 9.66 5.62 -8.00
C LEU A 51 10.56 5.84 -6.79
N SER A 52 11.04 7.06 -6.57
CA SER A 52 11.89 7.39 -5.43
C SER A 52 11.18 7.18 -4.09
N LEU A 53 9.86 7.43 -4.03
CA LEU A 53 9.07 7.18 -2.84
C LEU A 53 8.99 5.70 -2.51
N ILE A 54 8.70 4.86 -3.50
CA ILE A 54 8.66 3.41 -3.33
C ILE A 54 10.03 2.89 -2.95
N GLU A 55 11.09 3.33 -3.62
CA GLU A 55 12.47 2.91 -3.32
C GLU A 55 12.85 3.24 -1.88
N ASN A 56 12.47 4.42 -1.40
CA ASN A 56 12.74 4.82 -0.03
C ASN A 56 12.05 3.87 0.97
N ILE A 57 10.77 3.59 0.78
CA ILE A 57 10.00 2.70 1.66
C ILE A 57 10.58 1.28 1.62
N ILE A 58 10.88 0.76 0.44
CA ILE A 58 11.40 -0.61 0.29
C ILE A 58 12.80 -0.74 0.91
N ASN A 59 13.67 0.25 0.72
CA ASN A 59 15.02 0.21 1.24
C ASN A 59 15.08 0.35 2.76
N TYR A 60 14.08 0.96 3.37
CA TYR A 60 13.99 1.17 4.81
C TYR A 60 12.88 0.35 5.48
N ASP A 61 12.46 -0.75 4.87
CA ASP A 61 11.38 -1.60 5.40
C ASP A 61 11.71 -2.22 6.76
N THR A 62 12.99 -2.32 7.10
CA THR A 62 13.45 -2.79 8.43
C THR A 62 12.98 -1.88 9.57
N PHE A 63 12.56 -0.66 9.27
CA PHE A 63 11.98 0.26 10.23
C PHE A 63 10.47 0.12 10.35
N SER A 64 9.83 -0.70 9.51
CA SER A 64 8.39 -0.93 9.66
C SER A 64 8.11 -1.81 10.88
N GLN A 65 6.98 -1.55 11.51
CA GLN A 65 6.56 -2.23 12.73
C GLN A 65 5.22 -2.91 12.52
N PRO A 66 4.99 -4.07 13.14
CA PRO A 66 3.68 -4.70 13.12
C PRO A 66 2.59 -3.74 13.59
N CYS A 67 1.46 -3.78 12.92
CA CYS A 67 0.31 -2.96 13.27
C CYS A 67 -0.98 -3.74 13.03
N GLU A 68 -2.07 -3.24 13.60
CA GLU A 68 -3.38 -3.85 13.43
C GLU A 68 -4.46 -2.79 13.24
N LEU A 69 -5.55 -3.20 12.63
CA LEU A 69 -6.74 -2.36 12.50
C LEU A 69 -7.36 -2.11 13.88
N VAL A 70 -7.49 -0.85 14.26
CA VAL A 70 -8.06 -0.47 15.55
C VAL A 70 -9.40 0.27 15.42
N GLU A 71 -9.65 0.92 14.29
CA GLU A 71 -10.84 1.74 14.13
C GLU A 71 -11.25 1.88 12.66
N ALA A 72 -12.54 2.00 12.43
CA ALA A 72 -13.10 2.38 11.14
C ALA A 72 -13.92 3.66 11.35
N VAL A 73 -13.62 4.68 10.56
CA VAL A 73 -14.24 6.00 10.67
C VAL A 73 -14.95 6.35 9.37
N MET A 74 -16.14 6.90 9.47
CA MET A 74 -16.87 7.46 8.32
C MET A 74 -16.85 8.98 8.44
N PRO A 75 -15.87 9.66 7.80
CA PRO A 75 -15.76 11.11 7.89
C PRO A 75 -16.97 11.80 7.29
N VAL A 76 -17.37 12.92 7.89
CA VAL A 76 -18.44 13.77 7.36
C VAL A 76 -17.84 15.12 7.03
N ALA A 77 -18.04 15.56 5.78
CA ALA A 77 -17.62 16.88 5.31
C ALA A 77 -18.77 17.55 4.58
N ASP A 78 -19.09 18.77 4.96
CA ASP A 78 -20.20 19.55 4.35
C ASP A 78 -21.54 18.81 4.35
N GLY A 79 -21.82 18.04 5.41
CA GLY A 79 -23.03 17.25 5.55
C GLY A 79 -23.07 15.96 4.72
N VAL A 80 -21.97 15.62 4.02
CA VAL A 80 -21.87 14.41 3.20
C VAL A 80 -20.98 13.39 3.90
N ILE A 81 -21.49 12.15 4.00
CA ILE A 81 -20.70 11.04 4.54
C ILE A 81 -19.70 10.60 3.47
N LYS A 82 -18.42 10.61 3.82
CA LYS A 82 -17.34 10.15 2.96
C LYS A 82 -17.15 8.64 3.09
N ASP A 83 -16.33 8.07 2.19
CA ASP A 83 -15.96 6.67 2.26
C ASP A 83 -15.28 6.35 3.59
N CYS A 84 -15.48 5.13 4.05
CA CYS A 84 -14.91 4.65 5.28
C CYS A 84 -13.38 4.69 5.25
N VAL A 85 -12.79 5.21 6.32
CA VAL A 85 -11.34 5.24 6.52
C VAL A 85 -11.01 4.20 7.59
N ARG A 86 -9.93 3.44 7.37
CA ARG A 86 -9.46 2.42 8.31
C ARG A 86 -8.21 2.94 9.01
N ILE A 87 -8.21 2.89 10.34
CA ILE A 87 -7.10 3.35 11.16
C ILE A 87 -6.36 2.14 11.72
N PHE A 88 -5.07 2.09 11.44
CA PHE A 88 -4.15 1.09 11.97
C PHE A 88 -3.26 1.73 13.03
N ALA A 89 -2.88 0.95 14.03
CA ALA A 89 -1.98 1.39 15.08
C ALA A 89 -0.92 0.33 15.35
N THR A 90 0.27 0.78 15.75
CA THR A 90 1.31 -0.10 16.26
C THR A 90 0.92 -0.64 17.63
N GLU A 91 1.59 -1.69 18.10
CA GLU A 91 1.26 -2.39 19.33
C GLU A 91 1.19 -1.46 20.54
N ASN A 92 2.08 -0.49 20.64
CA ASN A 92 2.08 0.50 21.73
C ASN A 92 1.03 1.61 21.56
N GLY A 93 0.34 1.67 20.42
CA GLY A 93 -0.66 2.68 20.11
C GLY A 93 -0.12 4.09 19.86
N ILE A 94 1.20 4.28 19.83
CA ILE A 94 1.83 5.59 19.62
C ILE A 94 1.68 6.03 18.17
N ASP A 95 1.98 5.14 17.24
CA ASP A 95 1.90 5.44 15.81
C ASP A 95 0.58 4.94 15.25
N LYS A 96 -0.10 5.81 14.51
CA LYS A 96 -1.36 5.51 13.83
C LYS A 96 -1.32 5.99 12.39
N THR A 97 -1.92 5.24 11.51
CA THR A 97 -2.05 5.58 10.09
C THR A 97 -3.46 5.28 9.61
N ALA A 98 -4.05 6.23 8.90
CA ALA A 98 -5.35 6.07 8.27
C ALA A 98 -5.16 5.71 6.79
N ILE A 99 -5.88 4.73 6.29
CA ILE A 99 -5.88 4.36 4.88
C ILE A 99 -7.28 4.40 4.29
N CYS A 100 -7.36 4.61 2.98
CA CYS A 100 -8.62 4.63 2.27
C CYS A 100 -9.25 3.23 2.20
N ASN A 101 -10.57 3.22 2.03
CA ASN A 101 -11.31 1.97 1.91
C ASN A 101 -10.86 1.13 0.70
N ASP A 102 -10.54 1.77 -0.42
CA ASP A 102 -10.06 1.07 -1.61
C ASP A 102 -8.76 0.30 -1.34
N GLY A 103 -7.83 0.90 -0.61
CA GLY A 103 -6.60 0.23 -0.21
C GLY A 103 -6.86 -0.91 0.77
N TYR A 104 -7.68 -0.68 1.78
CA TYR A 104 -8.04 -1.72 2.75
C TYR A 104 -8.68 -2.94 2.08
N ALA A 105 -9.54 -2.72 1.09
CA ALA A 105 -10.23 -3.80 0.39
C ALA A 105 -9.30 -4.72 -0.43
N LEU A 106 -8.06 -4.30 -0.68
CA LEU A 106 -7.06 -5.08 -1.41
C LEU A 106 -6.22 -5.99 -0.50
N ILE A 107 -6.27 -5.79 0.81
CA ILE A 107 -5.55 -6.63 1.76
C ILE A 107 -6.25 -7.99 1.84
N GLU A 108 -5.46 -9.07 1.70
CA GLU A 108 -5.95 -10.44 1.74
C GLU A 108 -5.69 -11.07 3.10
N ARG A 109 -6.49 -12.08 3.41
CA ARG A 109 -6.21 -12.96 4.54
C ARG A 109 -4.87 -13.66 4.31
N GLY A 110 -3.99 -13.59 5.31
CA GLY A 110 -2.62 -14.13 5.20
C GLY A 110 -1.57 -13.08 4.86
N ASP A 111 -1.98 -11.89 4.40
CA ASP A 111 -1.05 -10.78 4.28
C ASP A 111 -0.56 -10.32 5.65
N ILE A 112 0.71 -9.96 5.72
CA ILE A 112 1.31 -9.36 6.92
C ILE A 112 1.28 -7.85 6.73
N VAL A 113 0.71 -7.14 7.70
CA VAL A 113 0.57 -5.67 7.64
C VAL A 113 1.51 -5.04 8.65
N GLU A 114 2.37 -4.16 8.18
CA GLU A 114 3.28 -3.38 9.01
C GLU A 114 3.13 -1.89 8.69
N MET A 115 3.54 -1.06 9.63
CA MET A 115 3.48 0.40 9.47
C MET A 115 4.89 0.95 9.30
N PHE A 116 5.09 1.71 8.23
CA PHE A 116 6.29 2.50 8.00
C PHE A 116 5.99 3.95 8.36
N VAL A 117 6.77 4.52 9.24
CA VAL A 117 6.64 5.92 9.64
C VAL A 117 8.00 6.59 9.62
N ASP A 118 8.11 7.68 8.89
CA ASP A 118 9.24 8.60 8.98
C ASP A 118 8.72 10.03 9.18
N GLU A 119 9.60 11.03 9.17
CA GLU A 119 9.23 12.42 9.41
C GLU A 119 8.24 12.98 8.38
N LYS A 120 8.17 12.40 7.19
CA LYS A 120 7.40 12.94 6.05
C LYS A 120 6.29 12.01 5.59
N ILE A 121 6.43 10.71 5.79
CA ILE A 121 5.60 9.70 5.17
C ILE A 121 5.13 8.70 6.22
N SER A 122 3.86 8.36 6.13
CA SER A 122 3.26 7.26 6.88
C SER A 122 2.53 6.36 5.89
N ALA A 123 2.77 5.07 5.98
CA ALA A 123 2.21 4.10 5.04
C ALA A 123 2.02 2.73 5.68
N LEU A 124 1.11 1.93 5.16
CA LEU A 124 1.08 0.50 5.43
C LEU A 124 1.96 -0.21 4.40
N VAL A 125 2.77 -1.10 4.88
CA VAL A 125 3.57 -2.01 4.07
C VAL A 125 2.94 -3.39 4.17
N ILE A 126 2.58 -3.95 3.04
CA ILE A 126 1.93 -5.25 2.97
C ILE A 126 2.96 -6.26 2.50
N LYS A 127 3.17 -7.30 3.29
CA LYS A 127 4.14 -8.36 3.03
C LYS A 127 3.44 -9.69 2.87
N ARG A 128 4.03 -10.54 2.06
CA ARG A 128 3.59 -11.93 1.91
C ARG A 128 4.74 -12.86 2.25
N PRO A 129 4.53 -13.87 3.11
CA PRO A 129 5.55 -14.86 3.38
C PRO A 129 5.88 -15.64 2.09
N VAL A 130 7.17 -15.79 1.80
CA VAL A 130 7.65 -16.58 0.65
C VAL A 130 8.03 -17.98 1.14
N ASP A 131 8.63 -18.04 2.31
CA ASP A 131 8.95 -19.26 3.03
C ASP A 131 8.88 -18.98 4.55
N LEU A 132 9.42 -19.87 5.37
CA LEU A 132 9.38 -19.74 6.83
C LEU A 132 10.26 -18.61 7.37
N VAL A 133 11.14 -18.04 6.55
CA VAL A 133 12.17 -17.08 6.98
C VAL A 133 12.04 -15.74 6.27
N ASP A 134 11.63 -15.74 5.00
CA ASP A 134 11.62 -14.53 4.16
C ASP A 134 10.19 -14.00 3.95
N GLU A 135 10.06 -12.68 4.06
CA GLU A 135 8.86 -11.93 3.74
C GLU A 135 9.17 -11.00 2.58
N LYS A 136 8.29 -10.95 1.59
CA LYS A 136 8.41 -9.99 0.48
C LYS A 136 7.36 -8.91 0.57
N ILE A 137 7.78 -7.67 0.35
CA ILE A 137 6.85 -6.56 0.20
C ILE A 137 6.09 -6.75 -1.12
N VAL A 138 4.78 -6.82 -1.04
CA VAL A 138 3.90 -6.95 -2.21
C VAL A 138 3.04 -5.71 -2.42
N GLY A 139 2.97 -4.81 -1.47
CA GLY A 139 2.19 -3.59 -1.60
C GLY A 139 2.55 -2.53 -0.59
N VAL A 140 2.21 -1.29 -0.93
CA VAL A 140 2.33 -0.11 -0.07
C VAL A 140 1.06 0.71 -0.22
N ILE A 141 0.46 1.10 0.88
CA ILE A 141 -0.73 1.96 0.89
C ILE A 141 -0.37 3.22 1.68
N LEU A 142 -0.35 4.34 1.01
CA LEU A 142 -0.03 5.63 1.63
C LEU A 142 -1.18 6.08 2.53
N ARG A 143 -0.81 6.86 3.55
CA ARG A 143 -1.77 7.51 4.42
C ARG A 143 -2.77 8.34 3.63
N THR A 144 -4.04 8.30 4.03
CA THR A 144 -5.08 9.18 3.53
C THR A 144 -5.40 10.27 4.55
N GLU A 145 -5.71 11.45 4.06
CA GLU A 145 -6.23 12.54 4.88
C GLU A 145 -7.77 12.45 4.96
N TYR A 146 -8.34 12.82 6.12
CA TYR A 146 -9.79 12.77 6.30
C TYR A 146 -10.30 13.83 7.27
#